data_e8d3e6c17cc8f98144a63120758f9bfc
#
_entry.id   e8d3e6c17cc8f98144a63120758f9bfc
#
_cell.length_a   1.000
_cell.length_b   1.000
_cell.length_c   1.000
_cell.angle_alpha   90.00
_cell.angle_beta   90.00
_cell.angle_gamma   90.00
#
_symmetry.space_group_name_H-M   'P 1'
#
loop_
_entity.id
_entity.type
_entity.pdbx_description
1 polymer ?
#
loop_
_entity_poly.entity_id
_entity_poly.type
_entity_poly.pdbx_seq_one_letter_code
_entity_poly.pdbx_strand_id
1 'polypeptide(L)'
;MGKPTGFLEYDRETSTAEAPLERIKHFHEFKTPLKLEEQQKQGARCMECGVPFCQYGDMLAGMASGCPLHNLVPETNDLVYRGNFKQAYLRLSKTHCFPEFTSRVCPALCEAACTCNVNGEPVS
;
A
#
# COMPACT_ATOMS: atom_id res chain seq x y z
N MET A 1 -12.79 -6.09 6.92
CA MET A 1 -13.06 -6.27 5.47
C MET A 1 -13.17 -4.91 4.81
N GLY A 2 -12.31 -4.60 3.85
CA GLY A 2 -12.46 -3.42 3.01
C GLY A 2 -13.84 -3.40 2.34
N LYS A 3 -14.08 -2.50 1.41
CA LYS A 3 -15.33 -2.51 0.66
C LYS A 3 -15.26 -3.59 -0.43
N PRO A 4 -16.14 -4.60 -0.47
CA PRO A 4 -16.04 -5.73 -1.41
C PRO A 4 -15.98 -5.32 -2.89
N THR A 5 -16.55 -4.17 -3.24
CA THR A 5 -16.60 -3.60 -4.59
C THR A 5 -15.71 -2.37 -4.76
N GLY A 6 -14.91 -2.01 -3.76
CA GLY A 6 -14.14 -0.77 -3.75
C GLY A 6 -13.15 -0.66 -4.92
N PHE A 7 -12.55 -1.77 -5.32
CA PHE A 7 -11.64 -1.83 -6.48
C PHE A 7 -12.31 -1.58 -7.83
N LEU A 8 -13.63 -1.69 -7.90
CA LEU A 8 -14.45 -1.37 -9.07
C LEU A 8 -14.99 0.06 -9.04
N GLU A 9 -15.07 0.68 -7.87
CA GLU A 9 -15.73 1.97 -7.66
C GLU A 9 -14.75 3.14 -7.60
N TYR A 10 -13.53 2.87 -7.15
CA TYR A 10 -12.51 3.90 -6.95
C TYR A 10 -11.30 3.64 -7.85
N ASP A 11 -10.88 4.66 -8.55
CA ASP A 11 -9.66 4.65 -9.32
C ASP A 11 -8.42 4.58 -8.39
N ARG A 12 -7.33 4.06 -8.93
CA ARG A 12 -6.06 4.03 -8.20
C ARG A 12 -5.46 5.43 -8.15
N GLU A 13 -5.13 5.87 -6.95
CA GLU A 13 -4.38 7.11 -6.72
C GLU A 13 -3.13 6.82 -5.90
N THR A 14 -2.07 7.54 -6.18
CA THR A 14 -0.80 7.43 -5.45
C THR A 14 -0.30 8.81 -5.02
N SER A 15 0.60 8.84 -4.05
CA SER A 15 1.29 10.06 -3.66
C SER A 15 2.03 10.66 -4.87
N THR A 16 1.98 11.96 -5.00
CA THR A 16 2.75 12.69 -6.02
C THR A 16 4.13 13.05 -5.50
N ALA A 17 5.04 13.37 -6.41
CA ALA A 17 6.37 13.85 -6.07
C ALA A 17 6.70 15.08 -6.90
N GLU A 18 7.53 15.97 -6.36
CA GLU A 18 8.07 17.11 -7.10
C GLU A 18 8.85 16.65 -8.34
N ALA A 19 8.87 17.52 -9.37
CA ALA A 19 9.65 17.27 -10.58
C ALA A 19 11.13 17.00 -10.23
N PRO A 20 11.81 16.07 -10.93
CA PRO A 20 13.21 15.72 -10.62
C PRO A 20 14.16 16.90 -10.56
N LEU A 21 14.00 17.88 -11.46
CA LEU A 21 14.85 19.07 -11.51
C LEU A 21 14.60 20.05 -10.36
N GLU A 22 13.45 19.99 -9.72
CA GLU A 22 13.14 20.81 -8.54
C GLU A 22 13.65 20.16 -7.28
N ARG A 23 13.36 18.87 -7.08
CA ARG A 23 13.73 18.15 -5.86
C ARG A 23 15.25 17.99 -5.65
N ILE A 24 16.07 18.09 -6.69
CA ILE A 24 17.54 18.09 -6.54
C ILE A 24 18.10 19.40 -5.97
N LYS A 25 17.28 20.46 -5.87
CA LYS A 25 17.70 21.78 -5.35
C LYS A 25 17.65 21.88 -3.83
N HIS A 26 17.07 20.88 -3.14
CA HIS A 26 16.89 20.92 -1.69
C HIS A 26 16.90 19.51 -1.09
N PHE A 27 16.95 19.44 0.24
CA PHE A 27 16.92 18.19 1.02
C PHE A 27 15.62 18.04 1.84
N HIS A 28 14.56 18.75 1.46
CA HIS A 28 13.25 18.64 2.11
C HIS A 28 12.46 17.44 1.56
N GLU A 29 11.36 17.09 2.24
CA GLU A 29 10.40 16.12 1.75
C GLU A 29 9.84 16.56 0.38
N PHE A 30 9.97 15.73 -0.62
CA PHE A 30 9.52 16.01 -1.98
C PHE A 30 8.29 15.19 -2.39
N LYS A 31 7.81 14.29 -1.51
CA LYS A 31 6.58 13.54 -1.73
C LYS A 31 5.41 14.23 -1.05
N THR A 32 4.32 14.38 -1.78
CA THR A 32 3.05 14.89 -1.26
C THR A 32 2.12 13.72 -1.03
N PRO A 33 1.80 13.38 0.23
CA PRO A 33 0.90 12.28 0.53
C PRO A 33 -0.53 12.60 0.09
N LEU A 34 -1.32 11.57 -0.14
CA LEU A 34 -2.76 11.69 -0.35
C LEU A 34 -3.44 12.25 0.91
N LYS A 35 -4.54 12.97 0.73
CA LYS A 35 -5.40 13.39 1.84
C LYS A 35 -6.01 12.16 2.54
N LEU A 36 -6.39 12.31 3.80
CA LEU A 36 -6.93 11.19 4.60
C LEU A 36 -8.13 10.50 3.95
N GLU A 37 -9.04 11.27 3.35
CA GLU A 37 -10.20 10.72 2.64
C GLU A 37 -9.80 9.91 1.41
N GLU A 38 -8.79 10.37 0.68
CA GLU A 38 -8.23 9.68 -0.48
C GLU A 38 -7.53 8.39 -0.05
N GLN A 39 -6.76 8.43 1.04
CA GLN A 39 -6.16 7.23 1.63
C GLN A 39 -7.22 6.18 2.03
N GLN A 40 -8.34 6.62 2.62
CA GLN A 40 -9.45 5.73 2.95
C GLN A 40 -10.05 5.07 1.70
N LYS A 41 -10.23 5.82 0.61
CA LYS A 41 -10.68 5.27 -0.68
C LYS A 41 -9.69 4.23 -1.22
N GLN A 42 -8.37 4.50 -1.13
CA GLN A 42 -7.37 3.54 -1.56
C GLN A 42 -7.40 2.27 -0.69
N GLY A 43 -7.53 2.41 0.63
CA GLY A 43 -7.74 1.26 1.53
C GLY A 43 -9.01 0.45 1.19
N ALA A 44 -10.09 1.14 0.78
CA ALA A 44 -11.34 0.49 0.36
C ALA A 44 -11.19 -0.38 -0.90
N ARG A 45 -10.19 -0.14 -1.74
CA ARG A 45 -9.94 -0.95 -2.95
C ARG A 45 -9.46 -2.36 -2.64
N CYS A 46 -9.02 -2.63 -1.41
CA CYS A 46 -8.56 -3.95 -1.01
C CYS A 46 -9.72 -4.94 -0.90
N MET A 47 -9.66 -6.04 -1.67
CA MET A 47 -10.66 -7.12 -1.64
C MET A 47 -10.54 -8.03 -0.40
N GLU A 48 -9.48 -7.89 0.40
CA GLU A 48 -9.17 -8.80 1.51
C GLU A 48 -9.22 -10.28 1.08
N CYS A 49 -8.36 -10.62 0.11
CA CYS A 49 -8.31 -11.96 -0.47
C CYS A 49 -8.09 -13.05 0.58
N GLY A 50 -8.76 -14.19 0.43
CA GLY A 50 -8.57 -15.35 1.30
C GLY A 50 -7.15 -15.92 1.25
N VAL A 51 -6.47 -15.77 0.09
CA VAL A 51 -5.04 -16.05 -0.09
C VAL A 51 -4.36 -14.76 -0.56
N PRO A 52 -3.91 -13.90 0.35
CA PRO A 52 -3.37 -12.59 0.00
C PRO A 52 -1.90 -12.69 -0.42
N PHE A 53 -1.63 -12.80 -1.72
CA PHE A 53 -0.26 -12.83 -2.26
C PHE A 53 0.55 -11.59 -1.88
N CYS A 54 -0.09 -10.44 -1.69
CA CYS A 54 0.57 -9.20 -1.29
C CYS A 54 1.39 -9.30 0.01
N GLN A 55 1.00 -10.20 0.94
CA GLN A 55 1.72 -10.43 2.20
C GLN A 55 2.52 -11.73 2.23
N TYR A 56 2.55 -12.51 1.14
CA TYR A 56 3.18 -13.84 1.12
C TYR A 56 4.69 -13.78 1.40
N GLY A 57 5.41 -12.91 0.73
CA GLY A 57 6.81 -12.59 1.04
C GLY A 57 7.87 -13.60 0.60
N ASP A 58 7.48 -14.76 0.08
CA ASP A 58 8.39 -15.81 -0.36
C ASP A 58 8.52 -15.88 -1.89
N MET A 59 9.39 -16.76 -2.34
CA MET A 59 9.62 -16.98 -3.77
C MET A 59 8.57 -17.90 -4.37
N LEU A 60 7.93 -17.44 -5.44
CA LEU A 60 7.04 -18.26 -6.28
C LEU A 60 7.68 -18.42 -7.66
N ALA A 61 7.96 -19.66 -8.05
CA ALA A 61 8.59 -19.97 -9.33
C ALA A 61 9.86 -19.15 -9.64
N GLY A 62 10.66 -18.87 -8.61
CA GLY A 62 11.89 -18.09 -8.73
C GLY A 62 11.71 -16.57 -8.69
N MET A 63 10.49 -16.06 -8.51
CA MET A 63 10.18 -14.63 -8.40
C MET A 63 9.71 -14.27 -6.99
N ALA A 64 10.17 -13.14 -6.47
CA ALA A 64 9.69 -12.61 -5.20
C ALA A 64 8.21 -12.25 -5.32
N SER A 65 7.39 -12.71 -4.37
CA SER A 65 5.97 -12.44 -4.33
C SER A 65 5.55 -11.78 -3.03
N GLY A 66 5.03 -10.57 -3.11
CA GLY A 66 4.51 -9.85 -1.97
C GLY A 66 5.57 -9.26 -1.03
N CYS A 67 5.13 -8.83 0.13
CA CYS A 67 5.96 -8.16 1.12
C CYS A 67 6.91 -9.14 1.83
N PRO A 68 8.24 -8.98 1.73
CA PRO A 68 9.21 -9.89 2.38
C PRO A 68 9.20 -9.78 3.91
N LEU A 69 8.58 -8.74 4.48
CA LEU A 69 8.37 -8.61 5.91
C LEU A 69 7.04 -9.25 6.37
N HIS A 70 6.29 -9.85 5.47
CA HIS A 70 4.97 -10.42 5.72
C HIS A 70 3.99 -9.43 6.39
N ASN A 71 4.07 -8.15 5.96
CA ASN A 71 3.13 -7.14 6.44
C ASN A 71 1.70 -7.56 6.16
N LEU A 72 0.83 -7.40 7.16
CA LEU A 72 -0.59 -7.73 7.06
C LEU A 72 -1.34 -6.68 6.24
N VAL A 73 -1.04 -6.64 4.94
CA VAL A 73 -1.50 -5.60 4.01
C VAL A 73 -3.03 -5.49 3.98
N PRO A 74 -3.82 -6.58 3.83
CA PRO A 74 -5.28 -6.46 3.80
C PRO A 74 -5.86 -5.88 5.09
N GLU A 75 -5.36 -6.32 6.24
CA GLU A 75 -5.84 -5.82 7.53
C GLU A 75 -5.50 -4.35 7.75
N THR A 76 -4.30 -3.93 7.33
CA THR A 76 -3.88 -2.53 7.39
C THR A 76 -4.78 -1.68 6.49
N ASN A 77 -5.09 -2.13 5.28
CA ASN A 77 -5.99 -1.45 4.36
C ASN A 77 -7.42 -1.32 4.92
N ASP A 78 -7.93 -2.36 5.57
CA ASP A 78 -9.26 -2.29 6.22
C ASP A 78 -9.29 -1.24 7.34
N LEU A 79 -8.25 -1.19 8.16
CA LEU A 79 -8.13 -0.20 9.22
C LEU A 79 -8.03 1.24 8.67
N VAL A 80 -7.28 1.44 7.58
CA VAL A 80 -7.21 2.74 6.88
C VAL A 80 -8.57 3.11 6.31
N TYR A 81 -9.25 2.20 5.63
CA TYR A 81 -10.59 2.43 5.09
C TYR A 81 -11.58 2.89 6.17
N ARG A 82 -11.54 2.28 7.34
CA ARG A 82 -12.40 2.65 8.48
C ARG A 82 -11.96 3.92 9.21
N GLY A 83 -10.89 4.57 8.79
CA GLY A 83 -10.34 5.75 9.45
C GLY A 83 -9.58 5.47 10.75
N ASN A 84 -9.29 4.21 11.04
CA ASN A 84 -8.57 3.78 12.24
C ASN A 84 -7.04 3.87 12.05
N PHE A 85 -6.54 5.02 11.63
CA PHE A 85 -5.13 5.24 11.26
C PHE A 85 -4.14 4.87 12.37
N LYS A 86 -4.48 5.16 13.63
CA LYS A 86 -3.62 4.76 14.77
C LYS A 86 -3.47 3.25 14.85
N GLN A 87 -4.56 2.50 14.69
CA GLN A 87 -4.52 1.04 14.74
C GLN A 87 -3.82 0.48 13.50
N ALA A 88 -4.01 1.08 12.32
CA ALA A 88 -3.29 0.72 11.11
C ALA A 88 -1.77 0.86 11.31
N TYR A 89 -1.31 1.98 11.87
CA TYR A 89 0.10 2.19 12.21
C TYR A 89 0.62 1.17 13.22
N LEU A 90 -0.09 0.93 14.31
CA LEU A 90 0.31 -0.05 15.33
C LEU A 90 0.36 -1.47 14.76
N ARG A 91 -0.52 -1.79 13.82
CA ARG A 91 -0.54 -3.08 13.15
C ARG A 91 0.65 -3.23 12.20
N LEU A 92 0.90 -2.24 11.39
CA LEU A 92 2.04 -2.18 10.48
C LEU A 92 3.38 -2.28 11.24
N SER A 93 3.51 -1.55 12.35
CA SER A 93 4.73 -1.48 13.14
C SER A 93 5.13 -2.80 13.81
N LYS A 94 4.25 -3.82 13.84
CA LYS A 94 4.60 -5.15 14.36
C LYS A 94 5.60 -5.89 13.49
N THR A 95 5.55 -5.69 12.20
CA THR A 95 6.41 -6.34 11.20
C THR A 95 7.35 -5.35 10.52
N HIS A 96 7.12 -4.05 10.67
CA HIS A 96 7.77 -2.98 9.96
C HIS A 96 8.17 -1.85 10.94
N CYS A 97 9.40 -1.89 11.44
CA CYS A 97 9.84 -1.03 12.56
C CYS A 97 9.87 0.47 12.25
N PHE A 98 10.17 0.86 11.00
CA PHE A 98 10.34 2.26 10.58
C PHE A 98 9.57 2.55 9.28
N PRO A 99 8.23 2.46 9.29
CA PRO A 99 7.43 2.62 8.06
C PRO A 99 7.57 4.01 7.45
N GLU A 100 7.81 5.04 8.24
CA GLU A 100 8.01 6.42 7.80
C GLU A 100 9.23 6.60 6.90
N PHE A 101 10.28 5.80 7.07
CA PHE A 101 11.47 5.83 6.23
C PHE A 101 11.36 4.87 5.05
N THR A 102 11.02 3.62 5.33
CA THR A 102 11.04 2.56 4.34
C THR A 102 9.94 2.70 3.29
N SER A 103 8.81 3.31 3.63
CA SER A 103 7.74 3.63 2.65
C SER A 103 8.21 4.54 1.51
N ARG A 104 9.26 5.31 1.71
CA ARG A 104 9.81 6.21 0.69
C ARG A 104 10.74 5.52 -0.31
N VAL A 105 11.25 4.35 0.03
CA VAL A 105 12.23 3.60 -0.78
C VAL A 105 11.76 2.18 -1.11
N CYS A 106 10.62 1.77 -0.57
CA CYS A 106 10.06 0.44 -0.79
C CYS A 106 9.68 0.25 -2.27
N PRO A 107 10.10 -0.85 -2.92
CA PRO A 107 9.71 -1.15 -4.30
C PRO A 107 8.27 -1.64 -4.44
N ALA A 108 7.50 -1.68 -3.35
CA ALA A 108 6.10 -2.05 -3.31
C ALA A 108 5.80 -3.43 -3.94
N LEU A 109 6.55 -4.47 -3.55
CA LEU A 109 6.32 -5.84 -4.03
C LEU A 109 4.90 -6.35 -3.71
N CYS A 110 4.26 -5.80 -2.69
CA CYS A 110 2.86 -6.08 -2.37
C CYS A 110 1.90 -5.59 -3.46
N GLU A 111 2.17 -4.45 -4.10
CA GLU A 111 1.39 -3.97 -5.25
C GLU A 111 1.58 -4.90 -6.45
N ALA A 112 2.84 -5.28 -6.75
CA ALA A 112 3.14 -6.21 -7.85
C ALA A 112 2.42 -7.56 -7.70
N ALA A 113 2.29 -8.04 -6.45
CA ALA A 113 1.63 -9.31 -6.13
C ALA A 113 0.11 -9.19 -5.91
N CYS A 114 -0.45 -7.98 -6.01
CA CYS A 114 -1.88 -7.78 -5.80
C CYS A 114 -2.71 -8.46 -6.88
N THR A 115 -3.72 -9.24 -6.49
CA THR A 115 -4.60 -9.93 -7.42
C THR A 115 -5.47 -8.99 -8.26
N CYS A 116 -5.67 -7.75 -7.82
CA CYS A 116 -6.34 -6.72 -8.64
C CYS A 116 -5.60 -6.46 -9.97
N ASN A 117 -4.30 -6.78 -10.07
CA ASN A 117 -3.54 -6.68 -11.31
C ASN A 117 -4.03 -7.61 -12.43
N VAL A 118 -4.84 -8.62 -12.13
CA VAL A 118 -5.33 -9.57 -13.12
C VAL A 118 -6.28 -8.90 -14.13
N ASN A 119 -7.08 -7.95 -13.65
CA ASN A 119 -8.12 -7.30 -14.45
C ASN A 119 -8.22 -5.78 -14.25
N GLY A 120 -7.26 -5.19 -13.59
CA GLY A 120 -7.23 -3.75 -13.31
C GLY A 120 -5.90 -3.32 -12.69
N GLU A 121 -5.93 -2.30 -11.85
CA GLU A 121 -4.76 -1.77 -11.16
C GLU A 121 -4.69 -2.26 -9.71
N PRO A 122 -3.47 -2.45 -9.16
CA PRO A 122 -3.28 -2.90 -7.78
C PRO A 122 -3.83 -1.88 -6.78
N VAL A 123 -3.99 -2.32 -5.55
CA VAL A 123 -4.17 -1.41 -4.41
C VAL A 123 -2.86 -0.68 -4.16
N SER A 124 -2.90 0.64 -3.96
CA SER A 124 -1.73 1.49 -3.68
C SER A 124 -1.39 1.51 -2.20
#